data_d6874bb3f464ca2d487e22731b5a2905
#
_entry.id   d6874bb3f464ca2d487e22731b5a2905
#
_cell.length_a   1.000
_cell.length_b   1.000
_cell.length_c   1.000
_cell.angle_alpha   90.00
_cell.angle_beta   90.00
_cell.angle_gamma   90.00
#
_symmetry.space_group_name_H-M   'P 1'
#
loop_
_entity.id
_entity.type
_entity.pdbx_description
1 polymer ?
#
loop_
_entity_poly.entity_id
_entity_poly.type
_entity_poly.pdbx_seq_one_letter_code
_entity_poly.pdbx_strand_id
1 'polypeptide(L)'
;MKHTAFALLGLAALFSASASFAAGDIAAGKAKAASCVSCHGAEGIAAIPNYPNLAGQNEGYLVASLNDYKNKQRTGAFATIMSMQAVNLSDEDIEDLAAYYASLK
;
A
#
# COMPACT_ATOMS: atom_id res chain seq x y z
N MET A 1 39.73 51.08 23.71
CA MET A 1 39.20 50.48 22.46
C MET A 1 38.43 49.20 22.83
N LYS A 2 37.13 49.24 22.75
CA LYS A 2 36.29 48.11 23.14
C LYS A 2 35.94 47.32 21.88
N HIS A 3 36.45 46.12 21.77
CA HIS A 3 36.07 45.20 20.69
C HIS A 3 34.83 44.43 21.12
N THR A 4 33.70 44.79 20.57
CA THR A 4 32.45 44.00 20.70
C THR A 4 32.51 42.89 19.69
N ALA A 5 32.70 41.66 20.17
CA ALA A 5 32.54 40.46 19.36
C ALA A 5 31.06 40.19 19.16
N PHE A 6 30.58 40.31 17.92
CA PHE A 6 29.25 39.83 17.55
C PHE A 6 29.32 38.31 17.36
N ALA A 7 28.73 37.61 18.30
CA ALA A 7 28.49 36.18 18.12
C ALA A 7 27.30 35.99 17.17
N LEU A 8 27.56 35.53 15.94
CA LEU A 8 26.57 35.07 15.03
C LEU A 8 26.07 33.71 15.52
N LEU A 9 24.93 33.68 16.18
CA LEU A 9 24.19 32.44 16.40
C LEU A 9 23.64 31.97 15.06
N GLY A 10 24.33 31.01 14.46
CA GLY A 10 23.78 30.28 13.31
C GLY A 10 22.59 29.44 13.74
N LEU A 11 21.38 29.82 13.32
CA LEU A 11 20.18 29.02 13.48
C LEU A 11 20.29 27.86 12.52
N ALA A 12 20.77 26.70 12.99
CA ALA A 12 20.71 25.47 12.24
C ALA A 12 19.23 25.03 12.19
N ALA A 13 18.55 25.28 11.05
CA ALA A 13 17.26 24.71 10.78
C ALA A 13 17.43 23.19 10.65
N LEU A 14 17.05 22.46 11.67
CA LEU A 14 16.91 21.01 11.60
C LEU A 14 15.73 20.70 10.69
N PHE A 15 16.01 20.44 9.41
CA PHE A 15 15.08 19.76 8.53
C PHE A 15 15.03 18.30 8.99
N SER A 16 14.08 17.95 9.86
CA SER A 16 13.70 16.57 10.04
C SER A 16 12.95 16.16 8.76
N ALA A 17 13.64 15.45 7.88
CA ALA A 17 12.99 14.71 6.82
C ALA A 17 12.14 13.62 7.47
N SER A 18 10.86 13.92 7.72
CA SER A 18 9.88 12.87 7.97
C SER A 18 9.83 12.04 6.70
N ALA A 19 10.24 10.76 6.80
CA ALA A 19 10.00 9.80 5.73
C ALA A 19 8.48 9.70 5.56
N SER A 20 7.93 10.48 4.63
CA SER A 20 6.57 10.27 4.18
C SER A 20 6.58 8.99 3.36
N PHE A 21 6.01 7.92 3.92
CA PHE A 21 5.59 6.79 3.09
C PHE A 21 4.58 7.37 2.10
N ALA A 22 4.95 7.40 0.81
CA ALA A 22 4.03 7.81 -0.21
C ALA A 22 2.85 6.83 -0.15
N ALA A 23 1.65 7.34 0.16
CA ALA A 23 0.43 6.57 -0.01
C ALA A 23 0.34 6.13 -1.46
N GLY A 24 -0.18 4.91 -1.71
CA GLY A 24 -0.39 4.42 -3.06
C GLY A 24 -1.35 5.31 -3.85
N ASP A 25 -1.25 5.24 -5.16
CA ASP A 25 -2.10 5.98 -6.09
C ASP A 25 -3.40 5.21 -6.36
N ILE A 26 -4.53 5.78 -5.98
CA ILE A 26 -5.86 5.16 -6.15
C ILE A 26 -6.17 4.91 -7.63
N ALA A 27 -5.91 5.85 -8.51
CA ALA A 27 -6.19 5.72 -9.94
C ALA A 27 -5.31 4.64 -10.59
N ALA A 28 -4.03 4.59 -10.23
CA ALA A 28 -3.12 3.53 -10.66
C ALA A 28 -3.56 2.16 -10.12
N GLY A 29 -3.98 2.10 -8.87
CA GLY A 29 -4.50 0.88 -8.24
C GLY A 29 -5.74 0.36 -8.95
N LYS A 30 -6.67 1.24 -9.34
CA LYS A 30 -7.84 0.87 -10.13
C LYS A 30 -7.45 0.22 -11.45
N ALA A 31 -6.50 0.77 -12.17
CA ALA A 31 -6.02 0.20 -13.42
C ALA A 31 -5.33 -1.16 -13.20
N LYS A 32 -4.54 -1.30 -12.14
CA LYS A 32 -3.85 -2.54 -11.79
C LYS A 32 -4.80 -3.64 -11.29
N ALA A 33 -5.97 -3.28 -10.79
CA ALA A 33 -6.96 -4.21 -10.25
C ALA A 33 -7.67 -5.05 -11.32
N ALA A 34 -7.43 -4.83 -12.60
CA ALA A 34 -8.08 -5.57 -13.70
C ALA A 34 -7.95 -7.09 -13.56
N SER A 35 -6.82 -7.59 -13.07
CA SER A 35 -6.59 -9.02 -12.81
C SER A 35 -7.25 -9.54 -11.54
N CYS A 36 -7.75 -8.66 -10.68
CA CYS A 36 -8.36 -8.99 -9.39
C CYS A 36 -9.90 -9.10 -9.49
N VAL A 37 -10.47 -8.43 -10.47
CA VAL A 37 -11.92 -8.22 -10.61
C VAL A 37 -12.69 -9.52 -10.76
N SER A 38 -12.18 -10.48 -11.51
CA SER A 38 -12.89 -11.74 -11.77
C SER A 38 -13.20 -12.53 -10.49
N CYS A 39 -12.37 -12.39 -9.47
CA CYS A 39 -12.54 -13.08 -8.19
C CYS A 39 -13.08 -12.18 -7.09
N HIS A 40 -12.64 -10.93 -7.03
CA HIS A 40 -12.98 -10.01 -5.95
C HIS A 40 -14.07 -8.99 -6.30
N GLY A 41 -14.59 -9.03 -7.53
CA GLY A 41 -15.64 -8.12 -8.00
C GLY A 41 -15.12 -6.81 -8.56
N ALA A 42 -15.91 -6.17 -9.41
CA ALA A 42 -15.55 -4.93 -10.11
C ALA A 42 -15.27 -3.76 -9.17
N GLU A 43 -15.89 -3.76 -7.99
CA GLU A 43 -15.74 -2.74 -6.96
C GLU A 43 -15.30 -3.34 -5.62
N GLY A 44 -14.59 -4.45 -5.65
CA GLY A 44 -14.08 -5.12 -4.46
C GLY A 44 -15.13 -5.85 -3.64
N ILE A 45 -16.32 -6.10 -4.20
CA ILE A 45 -17.36 -6.93 -3.62
C ILE A 45 -17.46 -8.22 -4.42
N ALA A 46 -17.03 -9.32 -3.82
CA ALA A 46 -16.98 -10.61 -4.49
C ALA A 46 -18.39 -11.19 -4.69
N ALA A 47 -18.66 -11.68 -5.89
CA ALA A 47 -19.91 -12.41 -6.20
C ALA A 47 -19.82 -13.89 -5.80
N ILE A 48 -18.60 -14.43 -5.70
CA ILE A 48 -18.36 -15.84 -5.36
C ILE A 48 -18.20 -15.95 -3.84
N PRO A 49 -19.00 -16.82 -3.16
CA PRO A 49 -19.09 -16.84 -1.70
C PRO A 49 -17.77 -17.03 -0.93
N ASN A 50 -16.83 -17.78 -1.49
CA ASN A 50 -15.56 -18.09 -0.80
C ASN A 50 -14.45 -17.10 -1.07
N TYR A 51 -14.67 -16.11 -1.92
CA TYR A 51 -13.70 -15.05 -2.16
C TYR A 51 -14.02 -13.84 -1.27
N PRO A 52 -13.01 -13.22 -0.65
CA PRO A 52 -13.25 -12.11 0.25
C PRO A 52 -13.56 -10.82 -0.50
N ASN A 53 -14.39 -9.98 0.12
CA ASN A 53 -14.53 -8.59 -0.26
C ASN A 53 -13.26 -7.82 0.11
N LEU A 54 -12.84 -6.93 -0.76
CA LEU A 54 -11.67 -6.07 -0.52
C LEU A 54 -12.06 -4.60 -0.29
N ALA A 55 -13.27 -4.23 -0.72
CA ALA A 55 -13.77 -2.86 -0.61
C ALA A 55 -13.79 -2.38 0.84
N GLY A 56 -13.17 -1.22 1.09
CA GLY A 56 -13.16 -0.59 2.41
C GLY A 56 -12.26 -1.26 3.44
N GLN A 57 -11.47 -2.26 3.06
CA GLN A 57 -10.50 -2.86 3.96
C GLN A 57 -9.40 -1.88 4.32
N ASN A 58 -8.79 -2.03 5.48
CA ASN A 58 -7.68 -1.19 5.92
C ASN A 58 -6.49 -1.28 4.95
N GLU A 59 -5.99 -0.13 4.50
CA GLU A 59 -4.90 -0.05 3.53
C GLU A 59 -3.65 -0.80 4.01
N GLY A 60 -3.21 -0.56 5.24
CA GLY A 60 -2.06 -1.24 5.83
C GLY A 60 -2.23 -2.76 5.91
N TYR A 61 -3.44 -3.23 6.20
CA TYR A 61 -3.75 -4.66 6.20
C TYR A 61 -3.68 -5.26 4.80
N LEU A 62 -4.16 -4.55 3.79
CA LEU A 62 -4.06 -4.99 2.38
C LEU A 62 -2.61 -5.07 1.92
N VAL A 63 -1.78 -4.08 2.26
CA VAL A 63 -0.33 -4.11 1.97
C VAL A 63 0.32 -5.34 2.60
N ALA A 64 0.09 -5.55 3.89
CA ALA A 64 0.64 -6.70 4.61
C ALA A 64 0.17 -8.03 4.03
N SER A 65 -1.11 -8.14 3.70
CA SER A 65 -1.71 -9.36 3.14
C SER A 65 -1.13 -9.71 1.77
N LEU A 66 -1.01 -8.73 0.88
CA LEU A 66 -0.43 -8.94 -0.45
C LEU A 66 1.05 -9.35 -0.36
N ASN A 67 1.81 -8.75 0.55
CA ASN A 67 3.19 -9.17 0.81
C ASN A 67 3.27 -10.59 1.37
N ASP A 68 2.38 -10.96 2.26
CA ASP A 68 2.33 -12.32 2.81
C ASP A 68 2.05 -13.35 1.73
N TYR A 69 1.13 -13.08 0.82
CA TYR A 69 0.89 -13.95 -0.33
C TYR A 69 2.08 -13.99 -1.28
N LYS A 70 2.67 -12.85 -1.60
CA LYS A 70 3.85 -12.76 -2.46
C LYS A 70 5.02 -13.58 -1.92
N ASN A 71 5.23 -13.54 -0.61
CA ASN A 71 6.29 -14.24 0.09
C ASN A 71 5.90 -15.66 0.52
N LYS A 72 4.73 -16.16 0.13
CA LYS A 72 4.20 -17.49 0.43
C LYS A 72 4.11 -17.79 1.93
N GLN A 73 3.81 -16.76 2.72
CA GLN A 73 3.66 -16.88 4.18
C GLN A 73 2.25 -17.31 4.59
N ARG A 74 1.28 -17.21 3.70
CA ARG A 74 -0.06 -17.76 3.90
C ARG A 74 -0.18 -19.11 3.23
N THR A 75 -0.86 -20.04 3.92
CA THR A 75 -1.12 -21.40 3.47
C THR A 75 -2.61 -21.68 3.45
N GLY A 76 -3.02 -22.74 2.77
CA GLY A 76 -4.41 -23.13 2.61
C GLY A 76 -4.83 -23.19 1.14
N ALA A 77 -6.00 -23.77 0.86
CA ALA A 77 -6.46 -24.07 -0.50
C ALA A 77 -6.53 -22.82 -1.40
N PHE A 78 -7.04 -21.71 -0.88
CA PHE A 78 -7.19 -20.46 -1.65
C PHE A 78 -5.93 -19.56 -1.58
N ALA A 79 -5.05 -19.79 -0.61
CA ALA A 79 -3.82 -19.01 -0.48
C ALA A 79 -2.87 -19.20 -1.66
N THR A 80 -2.82 -20.38 -2.24
CA THR A 80 -2.01 -20.68 -3.42
C THR A 80 -2.45 -19.84 -4.62
N ILE A 81 -3.74 -19.65 -4.82
CA ILE A 81 -4.28 -18.81 -5.90
C ILE A 81 -3.78 -17.37 -5.73
N MET A 82 -3.89 -16.82 -4.52
CA MET A 82 -3.43 -15.46 -4.24
C MET A 82 -1.91 -15.34 -4.32
N SER A 83 -1.15 -16.32 -3.92
CA SER A 83 0.31 -16.32 -4.07
C SER A 83 0.72 -16.24 -5.54
N MET A 84 0.01 -16.94 -6.43
CA MET A 84 0.24 -16.87 -7.88
C MET A 84 -0.10 -15.49 -8.45
N GLN A 85 -1.13 -14.85 -7.94
CA GLN A 85 -1.50 -13.48 -8.35
C GLN A 85 -0.51 -12.43 -7.82
N ALA A 86 -0.02 -12.60 -6.60
CA ALA A 86 0.80 -11.60 -5.93
C ALA A 86 2.29 -11.67 -6.30
N VAL A 87 2.77 -12.80 -6.80
CA VAL A 87 4.21 -13.03 -7.02
C VAL A 87 4.89 -12.01 -7.94
N ASN A 88 4.17 -11.49 -8.91
CA ASN A 88 4.70 -10.53 -9.89
C ASN A 88 4.39 -9.07 -9.52
N LEU A 89 3.75 -8.80 -8.40
CA LEU A 89 3.47 -7.45 -7.95
C LEU A 89 4.74 -6.80 -7.40
N SER A 90 5.02 -5.58 -7.84
CA SER A 90 6.04 -4.74 -7.22
C SER A 90 5.51 -4.15 -5.91
N ASP A 91 6.40 -3.58 -5.09
CA ASP A 91 5.98 -2.86 -3.88
C ASP A 91 5.03 -1.71 -4.22
N GLU A 92 5.30 -0.97 -5.30
CA GLU A 92 4.41 0.08 -5.79
C GLU A 92 3.04 -0.46 -6.21
N ASP A 93 2.99 -1.58 -6.91
CA ASP A 93 1.73 -2.22 -7.29
C ASP A 93 0.90 -2.58 -6.06
N ILE A 94 1.52 -3.12 -5.04
CA ILE A 94 0.87 -3.49 -3.79
C ILE A 94 0.32 -2.25 -3.08
N GLU A 95 1.09 -1.18 -3.00
CA GLU A 95 0.65 0.07 -2.38
C GLU A 95 -0.53 0.70 -3.15
N ASP A 96 -0.47 0.73 -4.47
CA ASP A 96 -1.52 1.28 -5.32
C ASP A 96 -2.82 0.47 -5.23
N LEU A 97 -2.72 -0.84 -5.29
CA LEU A 97 -3.88 -1.73 -5.13
C LEU A 97 -4.52 -1.58 -3.74
N ALA A 98 -3.69 -1.52 -2.70
CA ALA A 98 -4.17 -1.33 -1.33
C ALA A 98 -4.89 0.01 -1.16
N ALA A 99 -4.34 1.08 -1.69
CA ALA A 99 -4.96 2.40 -1.67
C ALA A 99 -6.31 2.42 -2.39
N TYR A 100 -6.38 1.79 -3.56
CA TYR A 100 -7.61 1.69 -4.34
C TYR A 100 -8.71 0.95 -3.59
N TYR A 101 -8.46 -0.27 -3.15
CA TYR A 101 -9.49 -1.05 -2.44
C TYR A 101 -9.88 -0.43 -1.10
N ALA A 102 -8.94 0.13 -0.36
CA ALA A 102 -9.25 0.84 0.89
C ALA A 102 -10.15 2.06 0.66
N SER A 103 -10.08 2.70 -0.50
CA SER A 103 -10.90 3.86 -0.87
C SER A 103 -12.35 3.52 -1.20
N LEU A 104 -12.65 2.27 -1.49
CA LEU A 104 -13.99 1.81 -1.87
C LEU A 104 -14.84 1.58 -0.61
N LYS A 105 -15.74 2.49 -0.35
CA LYS A 105 -16.62 2.44 0.82
C LYS A 105 -18.08 2.39 0.41
#